data_b829e1264cca1469ef3971f9f04e191a
#
_entry.id   b829e1264cca1469ef3971f9f04e191a
#
_cell.length_a   1.000
_cell.length_b   1.000
_cell.length_c   1.000
_cell.angle_alpha   90.00
_cell.angle_beta   90.00
_cell.angle_gamma   90.00
#
_symmetry.space_group_name_H-M   'P 1'
#
loop_
_entity.id
_entity.type
_entity.pdbx_description
1 polymer ?
#
loop_
_entity_poly.entity_id
_entity_poly.type
_entity_poly.pdbx_seq_one_letter_code
_entity_poly.pdbx_strand_id
1 'polypeptide(L)'
;EFYGVSTDYLMGLSENKTIPNSDLQSLHLSDEMIELLRSGRINNRLLCELATHEGFPRLMTDITVIADRIAGMRVSQMNLELEAARQSVMESYAPGDDDLYMRTLEVAQIDGEDYFNHIVHKDIDKIVKDIQTAHTNDATTADERQETVAEVRQKFEKLVQTGTSGEEAFIQVFCDQ
;
A
#
# COMPACT_ATOMS: atom_id res chain seq x y z
N GLU A 1 25.67 18.80 -23.64
CA GLU A 1 24.19 18.44 -23.68
C GLU A 1 23.60 18.92 -25.02
N PHE A 2 23.81 18.16 -26.11
CA PHE A 2 23.30 18.56 -27.43
C PHE A 2 21.85 18.01 -27.68
N TYR A 3 21.40 17.01 -26.90
CA TYR A 3 20.10 16.35 -27.05
C TYR A 3 19.26 16.31 -25.78
N GLY A 4 19.63 17.04 -24.71
CA GLY A 4 18.90 17.03 -23.45
C GLY A 4 18.96 15.69 -22.69
N VAL A 5 19.91 14.81 -23.04
CA VAL A 5 20.14 13.52 -22.43
C VAL A 5 21.60 13.41 -21.95
N SER A 6 21.83 12.57 -20.93
CA SER A 6 23.19 12.32 -20.41
C SER A 6 24.02 11.49 -21.40
N THR A 7 25.33 11.66 -21.37
CA THR A 7 26.28 10.85 -22.15
C THR A 7 26.21 9.38 -21.78
N ASP A 8 25.98 9.08 -20.50
CA ASP A 8 25.87 7.72 -19.98
C ASP A 8 24.63 6.99 -20.55
N TYR A 9 23.51 7.71 -20.74
CA TYR A 9 22.34 7.19 -21.42
C TYR A 9 22.62 6.89 -22.89
N LEU A 10 23.31 7.79 -23.58
CA LEU A 10 23.67 7.59 -25.01
C LEU A 10 24.63 6.41 -25.22
N MET A 11 25.48 6.13 -24.23
CA MET A 11 26.41 5.00 -24.26
C MET A 11 25.79 3.70 -23.74
N GLY A 12 24.52 3.70 -23.32
CA GLY A 12 23.85 2.53 -22.73
C GLY A 12 24.36 2.15 -21.33
N LEU A 13 25.06 3.05 -20.65
CA LEU A 13 25.59 2.84 -19.30
C LEU A 13 24.57 3.18 -18.21
N SER A 14 23.48 3.87 -18.56
CA SER A 14 22.40 4.27 -17.64
C SER A 14 21.07 4.29 -18.37
N GLU A 15 20.01 3.87 -17.70
CA GLU A 15 18.62 4.02 -18.19
C GLU A 15 18.06 5.43 -17.92
N ASN A 16 18.76 6.24 -17.14
CA ASN A 16 18.37 7.59 -16.77
C ASN A 16 18.75 8.60 -17.85
N LYS A 17 17.76 9.19 -18.53
CA LYS A 17 17.99 10.13 -19.65
C LYS A 17 18.63 11.44 -19.24
N THR A 18 18.24 12.01 -18.09
CA THR A 18 18.53 13.41 -17.75
C THR A 18 19.40 13.58 -16.50
N ILE A 19 19.54 12.54 -15.67
CA ILE A 19 20.33 12.63 -14.43
C ILE A 19 21.62 11.85 -14.66
N PRO A 20 22.77 12.53 -14.84
CA PRO A 20 24.08 11.88 -14.83
C PRO A 20 24.30 11.26 -13.46
N ASN A 21 25.08 10.19 -13.36
CA ASN A 21 25.42 9.46 -12.13
C ASN A 21 25.37 10.37 -10.89
N SER A 22 24.20 10.41 -10.24
CA SER A 22 24.01 11.23 -9.04
C SER A 22 24.86 10.61 -7.94
N ASP A 23 25.61 11.45 -7.25
CA ASP A 23 26.26 11.04 -6.03
C ASP A 23 25.18 10.47 -5.09
N LEU A 24 25.28 9.18 -4.75
CA LEU A 24 24.31 8.49 -3.87
C LEU A 24 24.13 9.24 -2.54
N GLN A 25 25.15 9.98 -2.10
CA GLN A 25 25.08 10.81 -0.90
C GLN A 25 24.03 11.93 -1.02
N SER A 26 23.84 12.47 -2.21
CA SER A 26 22.84 13.52 -2.45
C SER A 26 21.39 13.04 -2.32
N LEU A 27 21.17 11.73 -2.36
CA LEU A 27 19.84 11.12 -2.20
C LEU A 27 19.46 10.89 -0.74
N HIS A 28 20.39 11.11 0.21
CA HIS A 28 20.17 10.88 1.64
C HIS A 28 19.62 9.49 1.99
N LEU A 29 19.97 8.47 1.19
CA LEU A 29 19.59 7.08 1.44
C LEU A 29 20.57 6.46 2.44
N SER A 30 20.07 5.63 3.37
CA SER A 30 20.92 4.86 4.27
C SER A 30 21.65 3.74 3.52
N ASP A 31 22.77 3.25 4.08
CA ASP A 31 23.52 2.12 3.51
C ASP A 31 22.64 0.86 3.40
N GLU A 32 21.78 0.62 4.39
CA GLU A 32 20.86 -0.51 4.40
C GLU A 32 19.85 -0.42 3.24
N MET A 33 19.37 0.78 2.92
CA MET A 33 18.45 0.98 1.78
C MET A 33 19.16 0.74 0.47
N ILE A 34 20.41 1.21 0.32
CA ILE A 34 21.22 0.97 -0.87
C ILE A 34 21.51 -0.53 -1.06
N GLU A 35 21.85 -1.23 0.03
CA GLU A 35 22.05 -2.68 -0.01
C GLU A 35 20.77 -3.44 -0.35
N LEU A 36 19.62 -3.02 0.19
CA LEU A 36 18.33 -3.60 -0.13
C LEU A 36 18.02 -3.48 -1.62
N LEU A 37 18.19 -2.28 -2.20
CA LEU A 37 18.00 -2.03 -3.62
C LEU A 37 18.92 -2.86 -4.52
N ARG A 38 20.17 -3.06 -4.09
CA ARG A 38 21.17 -3.87 -4.83
C ARG A 38 20.94 -5.38 -4.72
N SER A 39 20.32 -5.82 -3.65
CA SER A 39 20.17 -7.25 -3.34
C SER A 39 19.25 -8.01 -4.29
N GLY A 40 18.40 -7.32 -5.05
CA GLY A 40 17.37 -7.94 -5.87
C GLY A 40 16.23 -8.63 -5.09
N ARG A 41 16.20 -8.48 -3.74
CA ARG A 41 15.13 -9.05 -2.89
C ARG A 41 13.80 -8.34 -3.03
N ILE A 42 13.81 -7.14 -3.60
CA ILE A 42 12.60 -6.36 -3.86
C ILE A 42 12.52 -6.05 -5.35
N ASN A 43 11.31 -5.85 -5.84
CA ASN A 43 11.11 -5.41 -7.20
C ASN A 43 11.35 -3.88 -7.30
N ASN A 44 12.54 -3.51 -7.76
CA ASN A 44 12.94 -2.10 -7.89
C ASN A 44 12.06 -1.33 -8.89
N ARG A 45 11.55 -1.99 -9.94
CA ARG A 45 10.62 -1.39 -10.90
C ARG A 45 9.34 -0.96 -10.17
N LEU A 46 8.73 -1.89 -9.43
CA LEU A 46 7.51 -1.61 -8.66
C LEU A 46 7.74 -0.52 -7.60
N LEU A 47 8.90 -0.53 -6.92
CA LEU A 47 9.26 0.52 -5.98
C LEU A 47 9.34 1.90 -6.65
N CYS A 48 9.94 1.98 -7.85
CA CYS A 48 9.98 3.22 -8.62
C CYS A 48 8.58 3.68 -9.02
N GLU A 49 7.74 2.78 -9.52
CA GLU A 49 6.35 3.08 -9.89
C GLU A 49 5.54 3.61 -8.69
N LEU A 50 5.71 2.97 -7.52
CA LEU A 50 5.09 3.40 -6.27
C LEU A 50 5.57 4.81 -5.87
N ALA A 51 6.89 5.03 -5.82
CA ALA A 51 7.49 6.27 -5.35
C ALA A 51 7.25 7.46 -6.28
N THR A 52 7.05 7.20 -7.58
CA THR A 52 6.77 8.24 -8.59
C THR A 52 5.28 8.46 -8.82
N HIS A 53 4.41 7.68 -8.19
CA HIS A 53 2.97 7.84 -8.29
C HIS A 53 2.51 9.18 -7.71
N GLU A 54 1.55 9.85 -8.36
CA GLU A 54 1.04 11.17 -7.92
C GLU A 54 0.50 11.20 -6.48
N GLY A 55 -0.05 10.09 -6.00
CA GLY A 55 -0.57 9.93 -4.64
C GLY A 55 0.51 9.66 -3.58
N PHE A 56 1.74 9.29 -3.98
CA PHE A 56 2.78 8.88 -3.03
C PHE A 56 3.22 9.98 -2.06
N PRO A 57 3.42 11.26 -2.48
CA PRO A 57 3.78 12.33 -1.54
C PRO A 57 2.72 12.53 -0.45
N ARG A 58 1.43 12.40 -0.79
CA ARG A 58 0.33 12.47 0.17
C ARG A 58 0.38 11.30 1.14
N LEU A 59 0.52 10.08 0.64
CA LEU A 59 0.68 8.89 1.47
C LEU A 59 1.84 9.06 2.47
N MET A 60 3.00 9.56 2.02
CA MET A 60 4.14 9.81 2.90
C MET A 60 3.84 10.86 3.97
N THR A 61 3.08 11.90 3.64
CA THR A 61 2.65 12.91 4.61
C THR A 61 1.73 12.28 5.67
N ASP A 62 0.75 11.48 5.25
CA ASP A 62 -0.20 10.83 6.17
C ASP A 62 0.52 9.82 7.08
N ILE A 63 1.46 9.05 6.54
CA ILE A 63 2.33 8.16 7.34
C ILE A 63 3.15 8.97 8.36
N THR A 64 3.72 10.10 7.96
CA THR A 64 4.50 10.96 8.88
C THR A 64 3.64 11.49 10.03
N VAL A 65 2.43 11.96 9.71
CA VAL A 65 1.47 12.44 10.74
C VAL A 65 1.13 11.36 11.75
N ILE A 66 1.03 10.10 11.31
CA ILE A 66 0.77 8.95 12.19
C ILE A 66 2.02 8.58 12.98
N ALA A 67 3.17 8.41 12.31
CA ALA A 67 4.42 7.99 12.92
C ALA A 67 4.88 8.95 14.03
N ASP A 68 4.73 10.25 13.79
CA ASP A 68 5.06 11.30 14.75
C ASP A 68 3.95 11.54 15.80
N ARG A 69 2.86 10.78 15.76
CA ARG A 69 1.70 10.86 16.67
C ARG A 69 1.03 12.24 16.75
N ILE A 70 1.27 13.12 15.78
CA ILE A 70 0.76 14.51 15.79
C ILE A 70 -0.76 14.54 15.85
N ALA A 71 -1.40 13.76 14.98
CA ALA A 71 -2.85 13.68 14.93
C ALA A 71 -3.44 12.90 16.11
N GLY A 72 -2.78 11.81 16.54
CA GLY A 72 -3.21 11.00 17.68
C GLY A 72 -3.32 11.80 18.98
N MET A 73 -2.36 12.70 19.24
CA MET A 73 -2.42 13.60 20.40
C MET A 73 -3.65 14.53 20.36
N ARG A 74 -4.02 15.03 19.19
CA ARG A 74 -5.21 15.89 19.03
C ARG A 74 -6.50 15.13 19.21
N VAL A 75 -6.60 13.92 18.64
CA VAL A 75 -7.78 13.06 18.83
C VAL A 75 -7.94 12.69 20.31
N SER A 76 -6.86 12.31 20.99
CA SER A 76 -6.88 12.00 22.41
C SER A 76 -7.34 13.20 23.24
N GLN A 77 -6.88 14.40 22.92
CA GLN A 77 -7.32 15.62 23.61
C GLN A 77 -8.81 15.88 23.39
N MET A 78 -9.32 15.74 22.15
CA MET A 78 -10.75 15.89 21.85
C MET A 78 -11.59 14.84 22.59
N ASN A 79 -11.17 13.58 22.62
CA ASN A 79 -11.86 12.54 23.36
C ASN A 79 -11.91 12.83 24.87
N LEU A 80 -10.83 13.39 25.43
CA LEU A 80 -10.79 13.81 26.82
C LEU A 80 -11.81 14.93 27.11
N GLU A 81 -11.92 15.88 26.22
CA GLU A 81 -12.88 16.99 26.33
C GLU A 81 -14.33 16.49 26.26
N LEU A 82 -14.62 15.54 25.34
CA LEU A 82 -15.93 14.90 25.23
C LEU A 82 -16.28 14.09 26.49
N GLU A 83 -15.30 13.36 27.06
CA GLU A 83 -15.50 12.61 28.29
C GLU A 83 -15.73 13.54 29.50
N ALA A 84 -14.98 14.62 29.60
CA ALA A 84 -15.21 15.63 30.65
C ALA A 84 -16.61 16.27 30.55
N ALA A 85 -17.07 16.57 29.33
CA ALA A 85 -18.43 17.04 29.10
C ALA A 85 -19.48 15.99 29.52
N ARG A 86 -19.26 14.72 29.17
CA ARG A 86 -20.12 13.61 29.58
C ARG A 86 -20.24 13.49 31.10
N GLN A 87 -19.11 13.53 31.80
CA GLN A 87 -19.08 13.47 33.27
C GLN A 87 -19.81 14.64 33.89
N SER A 88 -19.63 15.87 33.39
CA SER A 88 -20.33 17.06 33.89
C SER A 88 -21.85 16.96 33.74
N VAL A 89 -22.32 16.39 32.62
CA VAL A 89 -23.76 16.17 32.41
C VAL A 89 -24.30 15.09 33.36
N MET A 90 -23.55 13.99 33.56
CA MET A 90 -23.90 12.93 34.50
C MET A 90 -24.06 13.46 35.93
N GLU A 91 -23.11 14.28 36.39
CA GLU A 91 -23.12 14.86 37.74
C GLU A 91 -24.26 15.87 37.94
N SER A 92 -24.57 16.64 36.89
CA SER A 92 -25.54 17.74 37.00
C SER A 92 -26.99 17.27 36.82
N TYR A 93 -27.24 16.32 35.95
CA TYR A 93 -28.59 15.95 35.50
C TYR A 93 -28.95 14.47 35.72
N ALA A 94 -27.99 13.61 36.07
CA ALA A 94 -28.18 12.18 36.26
C ALA A 94 -29.11 11.54 35.17
N PRO A 95 -28.77 11.68 33.87
CA PRO A 95 -29.59 11.20 32.78
C PRO A 95 -29.72 9.66 32.85
N GLY A 96 -30.80 9.12 32.27
CA GLY A 96 -30.99 7.66 32.17
C GLY A 96 -30.03 7.03 31.14
N ASP A 97 -29.91 5.70 31.20
CA ASP A 97 -29.00 4.92 30.32
C ASP A 97 -29.29 5.07 28.82
N ASP A 98 -30.54 5.40 28.45
CA ASP A 98 -30.98 5.60 27.07
C ASP A 98 -30.97 7.08 26.62
N ASP A 99 -30.34 7.98 27.39
CA ASP A 99 -30.30 9.39 27.04
C ASP A 99 -29.55 9.65 25.73
N LEU A 100 -30.22 10.32 24.79
CA LEU A 100 -29.70 10.57 23.45
C LEU A 100 -28.42 11.43 23.49
N TYR A 101 -28.33 12.43 24.40
CA TYR A 101 -27.16 13.27 24.53
C TYR A 101 -25.95 12.49 25.02
N MET A 102 -26.14 11.64 26.02
CA MET A 102 -25.10 10.79 26.55
C MET A 102 -24.57 9.83 25.48
N ARG A 103 -25.46 9.21 24.72
CA ARG A 103 -25.09 8.33 23.61
C ARG A 103 -24.38 9.10 22.50
N THR A 104 -24.78 10.34 22.21
CA THR A 104 -24.11 11.18 21.22
C THR A 104 -22.68 11.49 21.63
N LEU A 105 -22.42 11.82 22.88
CA LEU A 105 -21.06 12.10 23.39
C LEU A 105 -20.18 10.86 23.38
N GLU A 106 -20.72 9.68 23.65
CA GLU A 106 -20.01 8.41 23.57
C GLU A 106 -19.62 8.06 22.13
N VAL A 107 -20.59 8.14 21.19
CA VAL A 107 -20.35 7.81 19.77
C VAL A 107 -19.46 8.84 19.07
N ALA A 108 -19.42 10.07 19.56
CA ALA A 108 -18.53 11.11 19.02
C ALA A 108 -17.05 10.90 19.35
N GLN A 109 -16.72 10.01 20.29
CA GLN A 109 -15.33 9.63 20.54
C GLN A 109 -14.78 8.81 19.37
N ILE A 110 -13.60 9.18 18.90
CA ILE A 110 -12.96 8.58 17.74
C ILE A 110 -11.82 7.70 18.21
N ASP A 111 -11.75 6.46 17.74
CA ASP A 111 -10.52 5.70 17.78
C ASP A 111 -9.54 6.27 16.73
N GLY A 112 -8.52 6.98 17.22
CA GLY A 112 -7.56 7.66 16.36
C GLY A 112 -6.72 6.68 15.55
N GLU A 113 -6.36 5.51 16.08
CA GLU A 113 -5.55 4.52 15.37
C GLU A 113 -6.35 3.92 14.21
N ASP A 114 -7.58 3.51 14.45
CA ASP A 114 -8.44 2.95 13.40
C ASP A 114 -8.74 3.98 12.31
N TYR A 115 -9.02 5.21 12.68
CA TYR A 115 -9.30 6.27 11.72
C TYR A 115 -8.10 6.57 10.80
N PHE A 116 -6.90 6.73 11.38
CA PHE A 116 -5.71 7.05 10.59
C PHE A 116 -5.22 5.85 9.77
N ASN A 117 -5.29 4.63 10.30
CA ASN A 117 -5.01 3.42 9.54
C ASN A 117 -5.92 3.31 8.31
N HIS A 118 -7.21 3.66 8.46
CA HIS A 118 -8.14 3.66 7.34
C HIS A 118 -7.74 4.66 6.23
N ILE A 119 -7.25 5.85 6.59
CA ILE A 119 -6.76 6.84 5.61
C ILE A 119 -5.58 6.28 4.82
N VAL A 120 -4.56 5.75 5.51
CA VAL A 120 -3.38 5.17 4.87
C VAL A 120 -3.75 4.01 3.97
N HIS A 121 -4.59 3.08 4.43
CA HIS A 121 -5.07 1.96 3.61
C HIS A 121 -5.77 2.45 2.35
N LYS A 122 -6.63 3.45 2.43
CA LYS A 122 -7.33 4.01 1.28
C LYS A 122 -6.38 4.62 0.25
N ASP A 123 -5.33 5.33 0.70
CA ASP A 123 -4.36 5.93 -0.19
C ASP A 123 -3.46 4.86 -0.86
N ILE A 124 -3.04 3.84 -0.12
CA ILE A 124 -2.31 2.68 -0.67
C ILE A 124 -3.17 1.93 -1.68
N ASP A 125 -4.42 1.62 -1.35
CA ASP A 125 -5.33 0.89 -2.23
C ASP A 125 -5.52 1.63 -3.56
N LYS A 126 -5.65 2.97 -3.52
CA LYS A 126 -5.74 3.78 -4.73
C LYS A 126 -4.48 3.64 -5.58
N ILE A 127 -3.29 3.83 -4.99
CA ILE A 127 -2.02 3.76 -5.69
C ILE A 127 -1.82 2.37 -6.32
N VAL A 128 -2.06 1.30 -5.56
CA VAL A 128 -1.91 -0.08 -6.04
C VAL A 128 -2.88 -0.36 -7.19
N LYS A 129 -4.13 0.09 -7.10
CA LYS A 129 -5.13 -0.08 -8.16
C LYS A 129 -4.75 0.67 -9.44
N ASP A 130 -4.21 1.88 -9.32
CA ASP A 130 -3.78 2.68 -10.46
C ASP A 130 -2.57 2.01 -11.16
N ILE A 131 -1.58 1.51 -10.39
CA ILE A 131 -0.44 0.74 -10.90
C ILE A 131 -0.93 -0.55 -11.58
N GLN A 132 -1.83 -1.30 -10.95
CA GLN A 132 -2.41 -2.53 -11.52
C GLN A 132 -3.10 -2.24 -12.85
N THR A 133 -3.86 -1.16 -12.92
CA THR A 133 -4.54 -0.75 -14.16
C THR A 133 -3.53 -0.39 -15.26
N ALA A 134 -2.44 0.30 -14.90
CA ALA A 134 -1.37 0.61 -15.83
C ALA A 134 -0.69 -0.66 -16.36
N HIS A 135 -0.40 -1.64 -15.49
CA HIS A 135 0.19 -2.93 -15.89
C HIS A 135 -0.74 -3.76 -16.77
N THR A 136 -2.05 -3.74 -16.52
CA THR A 136 -3.03 -4.45 -17.36
C THR A 136 -3.06 -3.90 -18.78
N ASN A 137 -2.78 -2.61 -18.96
CA ASN A 137 -2.74 -1.94 -20.26
C ASN A 137 -1.35 -1.99 -20.92
N ASP A 138 -0.32 -2.48 -20.24
CA ASP A 138 1.04 -2.60 -20.76
C ASP A 138 1.20 -3.91 -21.51
N ALA A 139 1.47 -3.85 -22.81
CA ALA A 139 1.68 -5.02 -23.67
C ALA A 139 2.93 -5.85 -23.29
N THR A 140 3.80 -5.34 -22.40
CA THR A 140 4.96 -6.07 -21.86
C THR A 140 4.62 -6.89 -20.61
N THR A 141 3.47 -6.65 -19.97
CA THR A 141 2.94 -7.49 -18.90
C THR A 141 2.47 -8.79 -19.53
N ALA A 142 2.89 -9.93 -19.00
CA ALA A 142 2.49 -11.23 -19.52
C ALA A 142 0.98 -11.27 -19.67
N ASP A 143 0.53 -11.69 -20.87
CA ASP A 143 -0.89 -11.87 -21.17
C ASP A 143 -1.42 -12.93 -20.21
N GLU A 144 -1.89 -12.49 -19.04
CA GLU A 144 -2.62 -13.34 -18.10
C GLU A 144 -3.94 -13.70 -18.77
N ARG A 145 -3.86 -14.70 -19.63
CA ARG A 145 -5.04 -15.42 -20.05
C ARG A 145 -5.69 -15.93 -18.76
N GLN A 146 -6.70 -15.23 -18.31
CA GLN A 146 -7.52 -15.73 -17.20
C GLN A 146 -8.10 -17.06 -17.67
N GLU A 147 -7.44 -18.14 -17.24
CA GLU A 147 -7.97 -19.47 -17.45
C GLU A 147 -9.35 -19.52 -16.80
N THR A 148 -10.33 -19.91 -17.54
CA THR A 148 -11.67 -20.10 -16.98
C THR A 148 -11.66 -21.27 -16.01
N VAL A 149 -12.54 -21.24 -15.00
CA VAL A 149 -12.71 -22.36 -14.07
C VAL A 149 -12.91 -23.69 -14.80
N ALA A 150 -13.53 -23.65 -15.99
CA ALA A 150 -13.73 -24.83 -16.84
C ALA A 150 -12.40 -25.38 -17.40
N GLU A 151 -11.47 -24.52 -17.81
CA GLU A 151 -10.16 -24.92 -18.34
C GLU A 151 -9.28 -25.49 -17.24
N VAL A 152 -9.24 -24.86 -16.06
CA VAL A 152 -8.52 -25.36 -14.89
C VAL A 152 -9.06 -26.72 -14.47
N ARG A 153 -10.37 -26.86 -14.41
CA ARG A 153 -11.04 -28.14 -14.09
C ARG A 153 -10.69 -29.23 -15.12
N GLN A 154 -10.68 -28.90 -16.40
CA GLN A 154 -10.33 -29.84 -17.46
C GLN A 154 -8.85 -30.29 -17.37
N LYS A 155 -7.94 -29.38 -17.03
CA LYS A 155 -6.53 -29.70 -16.76
C LYS A 155 -6.41 -30.70 -15.60
N PHE A 156 -7.09 -30.42 -14.50
CA PHE A 156 -7.11 -31.26 -13.31
C PHE A 156 -7.70 -32.67 -13.60
N GLU A 157 -8.84 -32.74 -14.30
CA GLU A 157 -9.46 -34.00 -14.68
C GLU A 157 -8.55 -34.85 -15.60
N LYS A 158 -7.81 -34.22 -16.52
CA LYS A 158 -6.84 -34.91 -17.37
C LYS A 158 -5.69 -35.52 -16.56
N LEU A 159 -5.14 -34.78 -15.60
CA LEU A 159 -4.02 -35.25 -14.75
C LEU A 159 -4.46 -36.43 -13.87
N VAL A 160 -5.66 -36.38 -13.31
CA VAL A 160 -6.21 -37.48 -12.51
C VAL A 160 -6.46 -38.73 -13.38
N GLN A 161 -6.93 -38.56 -14.62
CA GLN A 161 -7.13 -39.70 -15.56
C GLN A 161 -5.83 -40.35 -16.01
N THR A 162 -4.70 -39.64 -15.99
CA THR A 162 -3.37 -40.20 -16.31
C THR A 162 -2.72 -40.94 -15.14
N GLY A 163 -3.43 -41.11 -14.02
CA GLY A 163 -2.96 -41.86 -12.85
C GLY A 163 -2.14 -41.04 -11.85
N THR A 164 -2.12 -39.72 -12.03
CA THR A 164 -1.49 -38.79 -11.07
C THR A 164 -2.38 -38.70 -9.82
N SER A 165 -1.79 -38.78 -8.63
CA SER A 165 -2.56 -38.63 -7.39
C SER A 165 -3.21 -37.24 -7.34
N GLY A 166 -4.36 -37.10 -6.68
CA GLY A 166 -5.06 -35.82 -6.57
C GLY A 166 -4.18 -34.70 -5.97
N GLU A 167 -3.22 -35.07 -5.10
CA GLU A 167 -2.27 -34.17 -4.45
C GLU A 167 -1.18 -33.69 -5.43
N GLU A 168 -0.63 -34.60 -6.24
CA GLU A 168 0.34 -34.24 -7.28
C GLU A 168 -0.28 -33.45 -8.44
N ALA A 169 -1.52 -33.76 -8.82
CA ALA A 169 -2.27 -33.00 -9.80
C ALA A 169 -2.54 -31.57 -9.34
N PHE A 170 -2.83 -31.37 -8.04
CA PHE A 170 -2.99 -30.05 -7.44
C PHE A 170 -1.68 -29.26 -7.51
N ILE A 171 -0.53 -29.85 -7.13
CA ILE A 171 0.77 -29.20 -7.18
C ILE A 171 1.12 -28.79 -8.62
N GLN A 172 0.93 -29.65 -9.60
CA GLN A 172 1.23 -29.35 -11.01
C GLN A 172 0.34 -28.22 -11.58
N VAL A 173 -0.92 -28.16 -11.20
CA VAL A 173 -1.83 -27.12 -11.72
C VAL A 173 -1.61 -25.75 -11.04
N PHE A 174 -1.20 -25.73 -9.77
CA PHE A 174 -1.16 -24.50 -8.98
C PHE A 174 0.23 -24.03 -8.55
N CYS A 175 1.27 -24.87 -8.64
CA CYS A 175 2.62 -24.54 -8.18
C CYS A 175 3.69 -24.46 -9.28
N ASP A 176 3.41 -24.97 -10.49
CA ASP A 176 4.34 -24.97 -11.64
C ASP A 176 4.03 -23.83 -12.65
N GLN A 177 3.61 -22.65 -12.13
CA GLN A 177 3.50 -21.44 -12.95
C GLN A 177 4.68 -20.51 -12.75
#